data_da0dc41bc1a74ffe519c56a01aa042b6
#
_entry.id   da0dc41bc1a74ffe519c56a01aa042b6
#
_cell.length_a   1.000
_cell.length_b   1.000
_cell.length_c   1.000
_cell.angle_alpha   90.00
_cell.angle_beta   90.00
_cell.angle_gamma   90.00
#
_symmetry.space_group_name_H-M   'P 1'
#
loop_
_entity.id
_entity.type
_entity.pdbx_description
1 polymer ?
#
loop_
_entity_poly.entity_id
_entity_poly.type
_entity_poly.pdbx_seq_one_letter_code
_entity_poly.pdbx_strand_id
1 'polypeptide(L)'
;TDLPLSLRCPYSFPDPVSPHFAAEIHSQTINIDRITTAFYALSKQVDYLLCETSGGIMVPYSENTTQLDILIQLNVPVIVVAANQLGTLNHTLLTVNTLLSEKLPVCGVILSQPYSNIDADLLANNESTLRHWLPVPVLGSLPYRTKTDLLHSEFKPIAKQLIQIL
;
A
#
# COMPACT_ATOMS: atom_id res chain seq x y z
N THR A 1 10.92 -15.28 -7.06
CA THR A 1 10.84 -15.07 -8.52
C THR A 1 12.23 -14.86 -9.07
N ASP A 2 12.54 -15.44 -10.24
CA ASP A 2 13.85 -15.30 -10.90
C ASP A 2 13.99 -13.99 -11.69
N LEU A 3 13.04 -13.08 -11.52
CA LEU A 3 13.03 -11.77 -12.17
C LEU A 3 14.12 -10.85 -11.60
N PRO A 4 14.83 -10.09 -12.45
CA PRO A 4 15.93 -9.22 -12.03
C PRO A 4 15.51 -8.23 -10.95
N LEU A 5 16.35 -8.05 -9.93
CA LEU A 5 16.08 -7.11 -8.85
C LEU A 5 15.89 -5.68 -9.36
N SER A 6 16.65 -5.27 -10.37
CA SER A 6 16.55 -3.95 -11.00
C SER A 6 15.18 -3.65 -11.64
N LEU A 7 14.40 -4.67 -11.99
CA LEU A 7 13.01 -4.53 -12.42
C LEU A 7 12.06 -4.55 -11.23
N ARG A 8 12.29 -5.44 -10.26
CA ARG A 8 11.42 -5.57 -9.08
C ARG A 8 11.54 -4.39 -8.10
N CYS A 9 12.71 -3.75 -8.07
CA CYS A 9 13.01 -2.60 -7.22
C CYS A 9 13.91 -1.64 -8.01
N PRO A 10 13.33 -0.74 -8.85
CA PRO A 10 14.08 0.16 -9.71
C PRO A 10 15.04 1.10 -8.97
N TYR A 11 14.68 1.45 -7.72
CA TYR A 11 15.50 2.26 -6.81
C TYR A 11 15.56 1.60 -5.45
N SER A 12 16.77 1.50 -4.90
CA SER A 12 17.02 0.98 -3.55
C SER A 12 18.08 1.86 -2.89
N PHE A 13 17.77 2.38 -1.73
CA PHE A 13 18.64 3.22 -0.93
C PHE A 13 18.88 2.58 0.45
N PRO A 14 20.06 2.74 1.05
CA PRO A 14 20.35 2.17 2.37
C PRO A 14 19.66 2.94 3.50
N ASP A 15 19.28 4.20 3.29
CA ASP A 15 18.74 5.07 4.34
C ASP A 15 17.22 4.87 4.48
N PRO A 16 16.69 4.61 5.70
CA PRO A 16 15.29 4.40 5.95
C PRO A 16 14.52 5.74 6.08
N VAL A 17 14.54 6.51 5.01
CA VAL A 17 13.88 7.83 4.90
C VAL A 17 12.97 7.87 3.67
N SER A 18 12.29 9.00 3.45
CA SER A 18 11.43 9.15 2.28
C SER A 18 12.22 9.08 0.96
N PRO A 19 11.62 8.58 -0.14
CA PRO A 19 12.31 8.35 -1.41
C PRO A 19 13.07 9.56 -1.94
N HIS A 20 12.45 10.75 -1.94
CA HIS A 20 13.10 11.96 -2.42
C HIS A 20 14.33 12.32 -1.60
N PHE A 21 14.25 12.19 -0.27
CA PHE A 21 15.37 12.53 0.62
C PHE A 21 16.49 11.48 0.53
N ALA A 22 16.16 10.19 0.40
CA ALA A 22 17.14 9.15 0.13
C ALA A 22 17.90 9.42 -1.20
N ALA A 23 17.17 9.80 -2.25
CA ALA A 23 17.75 10.14 -3.53
C ALA A 23 18.68 11.37 -3.44
N GLU A 24 18.28 12.40 -2.69
CA GLU A 24 19.10 13.59 -2.43
C GLU A 24 20.42 13.24 -1.73
N ILE A 25 20.37 12.44 -0.63
CA ILE A 25 21.56 11.98 0.09
C ILE A 25 22.57 11.30 -0.86
N HIS A 26 22.07 10.52 -1.82
CA HIS A 26 22.88 9.76 -2.76
C HIS A 26 23.13 10.49 -4.11
N SER A 27 22.81 11.78 -4.21
CA SER A 27 22.95 12.58 -5.43
C SER A 27 22.32 11.90 -6.65
N GLN A 28 21.17 11.27 -6.45
CA GLN A 28 20.37 10.61 -7.49
C GLN A 28 19.05 11.33 -7.69
N THR A 29 18.45 11.15 -8.86
CA THR A 29 17.08 11.59 -9.15
C THR A 29 16.21 10.38 -9.44
N ILE A 30 15.05 10.32 -8.80
CA ILE A 30 14.06 9.29 -9.10
C ILE A 30 13.31 9.69 -10.36
N ASN A 31 13.48 8.89 -11.41
CA ASN A 31 12.73 9.03 -12.66
C ASN A 31 11.53 8.06 -12.64
N ILE A 32 10.33 8.62 -12.72
CA ILE A 32 9.08 7.86 -12.69
C ILE A 32 8.92 6.98 -13.92
N ASP A 33 9.39 7.41 -15.08
CA ASP A 33 9.32 6.58 -16.29
C ASP A 33 10.10 5.28 -16.14
N ARG A 34 11.18 5.27 -15.34
CA ARG A 34 11.89 4.03 -15.01
C ARG A 34 11.03 3.10 -14.17
N ILE A 35 10.25 3.63 -13.21
CA ILE A 35 9.34 2.85 -12.36
C ILE A 35 8.22 2.26 -13.22
N THR A 36 7.55 3.07 -14.02
CA THR A 36 6.44 2.64 -14.86
C THR A 36 6.88 1.68 -15.96
N THR A 37 8.06 1.90 -16.55
CA THR A 37 8.67 0.97 -17.51
C THR A 37 8.93 -0.40 -16.86
N ALA A 38 9.49 -0.42 -15.65
CA ALA A 38 9.72 -1.65 -14.91
C ALA A 38 8.39 -2.37 -14.59
N PHE A 39 7.37 -1.62 -14.16
CA PHE A 39 6.03 -2.16 -13.91
C PHE A 39 5.46 -2.85 -15.16
N TYR A 40 5.44 -2.18 -16.32
CA TYR A 40 4.90 -2.75 -17.55
C TYR A 40 5.75 -3.91 -18.10
N ALA A 41 7.07 -3.91 -17.84
CA ALA A 41 7.93 -5.03 -18.20
C ALA A 41 7.63 -6.28 -17.35
N LEU A 42 7.34 -6.11 -16.06
CA LEU A 42 6.99 -7.17 -15.13
C LEU A 42 5.57 -7.70 -15.39
N SER A 43 4.59 -6.81 -15.61
CA SER A 43 3.19 -7.20 -15.81
C SER A 43 2.97 -8.12 -17.01
N LYS A 44 3.87 -8.10 -18.00
CA LYS A 44 3.83 -9.00 -19.15
C LYS A 44 4.39 -10.41 -18.86
N GLN A 45 4.99 -10.63 -17.70
CA GLN A 45 5.70 -11.87 -17.36
C GLN A 45 5.01 -12.68 -16.27
N VAL A 46 3.94 -12.15 -15.68
CA VAL A 46 3.25 -12.78 -14.54
C VAL A 46 1.74 -12.61 -14.67
N ASP A 47 0.98 -13.56 -14.13
CA ASP A 47 -0.49 -13.49 -14.09
C ASP A 47 -0.97 -12.43 -13.07
N TYR A 48 -0.24 -12.27 -11.97
CA TYR A 48 -0.51 -11.27 -10.92
C TYR A 48 0.78 -10.55 -10.55
N LEU A 49 0.72 -9.21 -10.55
CA LEU A 49 1.80 -8.33 -10.10
C LEU A 49 1.31 -7.53 -8.89
N LEU A 50 1.90 -7.77 -7.73
CA LEU A 50 1.67 -6.99 -6.53
C LEU A 50 2.81 -5.98 -6.36
N CYS A 51 2.46 -4.70 -6.31
CA CYS A 51 3.41 -3.61 -6.09
C CYS A 51 3.17 -2.96 -4.73
N GLU A 52 4.21 -2.92 -3.91
CA GLU A 52 4.19 -2.19 -2.65
C GLU A 52 4.71 -0.77 -2.86
N THR A 53 4.03 0.21 -2.26
CA THR A 53 4.45 1.61 -2.29
C THR A 53 5.46 1.90 -1.18
N SER A 54 6.30 2.90 -1.37
CA SER A 54 7.23 3.39 -0.34
C SER A 54 6.57 4.46 0.53
N GLY A 55 5.78 4.04 1.49
CA GLY A 55 5.02 4.93 2.37
C GLY A 55 3.61 5.24 1.85
N GLY A 56 3.02 6.35 2.33
CA GLY A 56 1.66 6.76 1.98
C GLY A 56 1.59 7.48 0.63
N ILE A 57 0.34 7.66 0.13
CA ILE A 57 0.09 8.20 -1.22
C ILE A 57 0.62 9.62 -1.45
N MET A 58 0.78 10.42 -0.39
CA MET A 58 1.31 11.79 -0.49
C MET A 58 2.82 11.88 -0.23
N VAL A 59 3.53 10.76 -0.14
CA VAL A 59 4.99 10.75 0.03
C VAL A 59 5.66 11.27 -1.24
N PRO A 60 6.57 12.27 -1.15
CA PRO A 60 7.30 12.79 -2.30
C PRO A 60 8.32 11.79 -2.84
N TYR A 61 8.40 11.70 -4.16
CA TYR A 61 9.44 10.98 -4.90
C TYR A 61 10.44 11.93 -5.57
N SER A 62 9.99 13.16 -5.85
CA SER A 62 10.79 14.26 -6.34
C SER A 62 10.21 15.60 -5.85
N GLU A 63 10.77 16.73 -6.31
CA GLU A 63 10.26 18.07 -5.99
C GLU A 63 8.79 18.27 -6.40
N ASN A 64 8.35 17.62 -7.48
CA ASN A 64 7.04 17.85 -8.10
C ASN A 64 6.20 16.57 -8.25
N THR A 65 6.59 15.47 -7.64
CA THR A 65 5.93 14.18 -7.82
C THR A 65 5.79 13.43 -6.52
N THR A 66 4.58 12.96 -6.26
CA THR A 66 4.22 12.14 -5.11
C THR A 66 3.98 10.67 -5.53
N GLN A 67 3.80 9.79 -4.57
CA GLN A 67 3.33 8.42 -4.82
C GLN A 67 1.98 8.40 -5.55
N LEU A 68 1.10 9.38 -5.28
CA LEU A 68 -0.22 9.49 -5.93
C LEU A 68 -0.09 9.68 -7.43
N ASP A 69 0.85 10.52 -7.89
CA ASP A 69 1.07 10.76 -9.31
C ASP A 69 1.49 9.47 -10.04
N ILE A 70 2.29 8.62 -9.38
CA ILE A 70 2.67 7.31 -9.92
C ILE A 70 1.44 6.40 -10.02
N LEU A 71 0.59 6.36 -8.99
CA LEU A 71 -0.63 5.56 -9.00
C LEU A 71 -1.61 6.01 -10.09
N ILE A 72 -1.75 7.33 -10.29
CA ILE A 72 -2.58 7.90 -11.38
C ILE A 72 -2.05 7.46 -12.74
N GLN A 73 -0.73 7.52 -12.95
CA GLN A 73 -0.11 7.13 -14.21
C GLN A 73 -0.25 5.62 -14.49
N LEU A 74 -0.13 4.78 -13.46
CA LEU A 74 -0.30 3.33 -13.59
C LEU A 74 -1.77 2.93 -13.74
N ASN A 75 -2.68 3.65 -13.11
CA ASN A 75 -4.13 3.40 -13.11
C ASN A 75 -4.50 1.93 -12.81
N VAL A 76 -3.92 1.40 -11.74
CA VAL A 76 -4.11 0.01 -11.31
C VAL A 76 -4.99 -0.08 -10.07
N PRO A 77 -5.63 -1.25 -9.82
CA PRO A 77 -6.39 -1.47 -8.60
C PRO A 77 -5.52 -1.26 -7.34
N VAL A 78 -6.05 -0.52 -6.37
CA VAL A 78 -5.35 -0.16 -5.13
C VAL A 78 -5.96 -0.88 -3.94
N ILE A 79 -5.12 -1.50 -3.12
CA ILE A 79 -5.48 -2.03 -1.81
C ILE A 79 -4.84 -1.11 -0.76
N VAL A 80 -5.66 -0.55 0.12
CA VAL A 80 -5.16 0.29 1.22
C VAL A 80 -4.88 -0.59 2.43
N VAL A 81 -3.64 -0.65 2.87
CA VAL A 81 -3.26 -1.31 4.13
C VAL A 81 -3.10 -0.26 5.21
N ALA A 82 -3.97 -0.29 6.21
CA ALA A 82 -4.03 0.70 7.27
C ALA A 82 -3.57 0.11 8.61
N ALA A 83 -2.63 0.79 9.28
CA ALA A 83 -2.21 0.41 10.62
C ALA A 83 -3.37 0.62 11.61
N ASN A 84 -3.90 -0.47 12.20
CA ASN A 84 -5.01 -0.38 13.14
C ASN A 84 -4.51 0.09 14.51
N GLN A 85 -4.49 1.40 14.70
CA GLN A 85 -4.06 2.10 15.91
C GLN A 85 -4.73 3.47 16.01
N LEU A 86 -4.45 4.23 17.05
CA LEU A 86 -4.93 5.61 17.16
C LEU A 86 -4.49 6.45 15.95
N GLY A 87 -5.44 7.19 15.36
CA GLY A 87 -5.23 8.01 14.15
C GLY A 87 -5.61 7.31 12.84
N THR A 88 -5.82 5.97 12.84
CA THR A 88 -6.13 5.22 11.62
C THR A 88 -7.38 5.73 10.91
N LEU A 89 -8.41 6.15 11.64
CA LEU A 89 -9.66 6.65 11.04
C LEU A 89 -9.37 7.84 10.11
N ASN A 90 -8.66 8.84 10.61
CA ASN A 90 -8.30 10.00 9.81
C ASN A 90 -7.41 9.65 8.60
N HIS A 91 -6.34 8.88 8.84
CA HIS A 91 -5.41 8.51 7.77
C HIS A 91 -6.08 7.68 6.67
N THR A 92 -6.90 6.72 7.06
CA THR A 92 -7.56 5.82 6.10
C THR A 92 -8.64 6.53 5.31
N LEU A 93 -9.48 7.34 5.97
CA LEU A 93 -10.53 8.12 5.29
C LEU A 93 -9.93 9.13 4.32
N LEU A 94 -8.89 9.86 4.71
CA LEU A 94 -8.19 10.78 3.80
C LEU A 94 -7.57 10.03 2.62
N THR A 95 -6.89 8.92 2.85
CA THR A 95 -6.26 8.12 1.78
C THR A 95 -7.29 7.62 0.78
N VAL A 96 -8.36 6.96 1.26
CA VAL A 96 -9.39 6.41 0.38
C VAL A 96 -10.12 7.52 -0.37
N ASN A 97 -10.50 8.61 0.30
CA ASN A 97 -11.18 9.73 -0.36
C ASN A 97 -10.30 10.39 -1.44
N THR A 98 -9.00 10.54 -1.18
CA THR A 98 -8.06 11.07 -2.17
C THR A 98 -7.95 10.14 -3.38
N LEU A 99 -7.78 8.84 -3.18
CA LEU A 99 -7.71 7.88 -4.28
C LEU A 99 -8.98 7.89 -5.14
N LEU A 100 -10.14 7.95 -4.50
CA LEU A 100 -11.43 7.99 -5.20
C LEU A 100 -11.67 9.30 -5.93
N SER A 101 -11.22 10.45 -5.38
CA SER A 101 -11.30 11.76 -6.06
C SER A 101 -10.48 11.79 -7.35
N GLU A 102 -9.36 11.05 -7.36
CA GLU A 102 -8.54 10.84 -8.56
C GLU A 102 -9.06 9.70 -9.46
N LYS A 103 -10.24 9.15 -9.15
CA LYS A 103 -10.90 8.06 -9.91
C LYS A 103 -10.10 6.76 -9.98
N LEU A 104 -9.20 6.54 -9.03
CA LEU A 104 -8.45 5.29 -8.94
C LEU A 104 -9.34 4.17 -8.40
N PRO A 105 -9.25 2.95 -8.97
CA PRO A 105 -10.02 1.80 -8.49
C PRO A 105 -9.49 1.33 -7.13
N VAL A 106 -10.23 1.56 -6.05
CA VAL A 106 -9.88 1.09 -4.70
C VAL A 106 -10.62 -0.21 -4.41
N CYS A 107 -9.88 -1.33 -4.34
CA CYS A 107 -10.43 -2.66 -4.06
C CYS A 107 -10.97 -2.80 -2.63
N GLY A 108 -10.39 -2.07 -1.68
CA GLY A 108 -10.80 -2.08 -0.29
C GLY A 108 -9.65 -1.78 0.66
N VAL A 109 -9.96 -1.91 1.95
CA VAL A 109 -9.03 -1.63 3.06
C VAL A 109 -8.75 -2.91 3.83
N ILE A 110 -7.48 -3.16 4.14
CA ILE A 110 -7.04 -4.20 5.07
C ILE A 110 -6.50 -3.49 6.31
N LEU A 111 -7.02 -3.84 7.48
CA LEU A 111 -6.48 -3.36 8.74
C LEU A 111 -5.35 -4.28 9.20
N SER A 112 -4.24 -3.73 9.64
CA SER A 112 -3.11 -4.49 10.17
C SER A 112 -2.73 -3.95 11.54
N GLN A 113 -2.71 -4.80 12.55
CA GLN A 113 -2.29 -4.42 13.89
C GLN A 113 -0.76 -4.35 13.95
N PRO A 114 -0.15 -3.16 14.16
CA PRO A 114 1.30 -3.00 14.09
C PRO A 114 2.04 -3.48 15.35
N TYR A 115 1.36 -3.52 16.52
CA TYR A 115 1.94 -3.87 17.82
C TYR A 115 1.01 -4.76 18.62
N SER A 116 1.57 -5.60 19.51
CA SER A 116 0.81 -6.53 20.36
C SER A 116 -0.01 -5.87 21.47
N ASN A 117 0.35 -4.67 21.89
CA ASN A 117 -0.18 -3.99 23.08
C ASN A 117 -1.23 -2.91 22.76
N ILE A 118 -1.91 -3.00 21.63
CA ILE A 118 -3.02 -2.10 21.30
C ILE A 118 -4.30 -2.64 21.95
N ASP A 119 -5.06 -1.73 22.54
CA ASP A 119 -6.34 -2.02 23.19
C ASP A 119 -7.34 -2.67 22.22
N ALA A 120 -7.98 -3.76 22.63
CA ALA A 120 -8.89 -4.52 21.79
C ALA A 120 -10.16 -3.74 21.42
N ASP A 121 -10.68 -2.91 22.35
CA ASP A 121 -11.87 -2.09 22.10
C ASP A 121 -11.55 -1.00 21.07
N LEU A 122 -10.35 -0.42 21.12
CA LEU A 122 -9.88 0.51 20.10
C LEU A 122 -9.80 -0.16 18.73
N LEU A 123 -9.24 -1.37 18.64
CA LEU A 123 -9.15 -2.12 17.39
C LEU A 123 -10.52 -2.41 16.78
N ALA A 124 -11.47 -2.86 17.61
CA ALA A 124 -12.82 -3.17 17.18
C ALA A 124 -13.61 -1.91 16.78
N ASN A 125 -13.45 -0.82 17.54
CA ASN A 125 -14.09 0.46 17.24
C ASN A 125 -13.56 1.04 15.91
N ASN A 126 -12.26 1.03 15.68
CA ASN A 126 -11.67 1.49 14.41
C ASN A 126 -12.27 0.72 13.22
N GLU A 127 -12.32 -0.62 13.32
CA GLU A 127 -12.84 -1.46 12.24
C GLU A 127 -14.33 -1.16 11.98
N SER A 128 -15.18 -1.12 13.03
CA SER A 128 -16.60 -0.84 12.89
C SER A 128 -16.87 0.54 12.32
N THR A 129 -16.10 1.54 12.75
CA THR A 129 -16.21 2.91 12.25
C THR A 129 -15.81 2.99 10.78
N LEU A 130 -14.70 2.36 10.39
CA LEU A 130 -14.26 2.37 8.97
C LEU A 130 -15.26 1.63 8.07
N ARG A 131 -15.85 0.50 8.54
CA ARG A 131 -16.91 -0.20 7.80
C ARG A 131 -18.15 0.66 7.56
N HIS A 132 -18.43 1.58 8.47
CA HIS A 132 -19.56 2.51 8.34
C HIS A 132 -19.26 3.70 7.43
N TRP A 133 -18.06 4.26 7.51
CA TRP A 133 -17.72 5.51 6.84
C TRP A 133 -17.10 5.37 5.46
N LEU A 134 -16.50 4.22 5.15
CA LEU A 134 -15.86 4.00 3.86
C LEU A 134 -16.87 3.60 2.78
N PRO A 135 -16.77 4.18 1.57
CA PRO A 135 -17.56 3.73 0.42
C PRO A 135 -17.01 2.46 -0.23
N VAL A 136 -15.91 1.91 0.30
CA VAL A 136 -15.24 0.68 -0.17
C VAL A 136 -15.19 -0.36 0.95
N PRO A 137 -15.10 -1.66 0.67
CA PRO A 137 -15.14 -2.68 1.70
C PRO A 137 -13.89 -2.65 2.60
N VAL A 138 -14.07 -2.87 3.91
CA VAL A 138 -13.01 -3.34 4.80
C VAL A 138 -12.94 -4.86 4.66
N LEU A 139 -11.89 -5.33 3.99
CA LEU A 139 -11.69 -6.73 3.59
C LEU A 139 -11.39 -7.65 4.78
N GLY A 140 -10.77 -7.08 5.82
CA GLY A 140 -10.48 -7.79 7.07
C GLY A 140 -9.42 -7.11 7.91
N SER A 141 -9.17 -7.72 9.07
CA SER A 141 -8.17 -7.28 10.03
C SER A 141 -7.14 -8.38 10.26
N LEU A 142 -5.87 -8.02 10.22
CA LEU A 142 -4.75 -8.90 10.53
C LEU A 142 -4.22 -8.57 11.93
N PRO A 143 -4.15 -9.56 12.82
CA PRO A 143 -3.60 -9.36 14.15
C PRO A 143 -2.07 -9.22 14.10
N TYR A 144 -1.50 -8.63 15.14
CA TYR A 144 -0.05 -8.64 15.31
C TYR A 144 0.49 -10.06 15.42
N ARG A 145 1.55 -10.36 14.69
CA ARG A 145 2.31 -11.62 14.78
C ARG A 145 3.80 -11.33 14.69
N THR A 146 4.58 -12.05 15.48
CA THR A 146 6.04 -11.96 15.46
C THR A 146 6.66 -12.64 14.24
N LYS A 147 5.91 -13.54 13.58
CA LYS A 147 6.33 -14.25 12.35
C LYS A 147 5.23 -14.15 11.32
N THR A 148 5.59 -13.82 10.10
CA THR A 148 4.66 -13.66 8.96
C THR A 148 3.94 -14.96 8.58
N ASP A 149 4.58 -16.12 8.76
CA ASP A 149 3.99 -17.44 8.48
C ASP A 149 2.69 -17.68 9.25
N LEU A 150 2.58 -17.07 10.45
CA LEU A 150 1.39 -17.17 11.29
C LEU A 150 0.19 -16.36 10.77
N LEU A 151 0.40 -15.45 9.82
CA LEU A 151 -0.67 -14.65 9.20
C LEU A 151 -1.34 -15.36 8.03
N HIS A 152 -0.79 -16.47 7.54
CA HIS A 152 -1.31 -17.13 6.34
C HIS A 152 -2.78 -17.59 6.49
N SER A 153 -3.15 -18.12 7.65
CA SER A 153 -4.52 -18.56 7.93
C SER A 153 -5.49 -17.37 8.03
N GLU A 154 -5.07 -16.29 8.67
CA GLU A 154 -5.84 -15.06 8.84
C GLU A 154 -5.99 -14.29 7.52
N PHE A 155 -4.98 -14.32 6.66
CA PHE A 155 -5.02 -13.64 5.37
C PHE A 155 -5.85 -14.38 4.32
N LYS A 156 -5.99 -15.70 4.41
CA LYS A 156 -6.71 -16.51 3.43
C LYS A 156 -8.14 -16.05 3.11
N PRO A 157 -8.99 -15.65 4.07
CA PRO A 157 -10.31 -15.09 3.78
C PRO A 157 -10.24 -13.77 3.02
N ILE A 158 -9.27 -12.92 3.34
CA ILE A 158 -9.02 -11.62 2.67
C ILE A 158 -8.60 -11.87 1.22
N ALA A 159 -7.66 -12.78 1.00
CA ALA A 159 -7.19 -13.14 -0.34
C ALA A 159 -8.33 -13.66 -1.23
N LYS A 160 -9.26 -14.46 -0.68
CA LYS A 160 -10.42 -14.93 -1.43
C LYS A 160 -11.34 -13.80 -1.90
N GLN A 161 -11.55 -12.78 -1.05
CA GLN A 161 -12.33 -11.60 -1.41
C GLN A 161 -11.61 -10.78 -2.50
N LEU A 162 -10.30 -10.58 -2.35
CA LEU A 162 -9.49 -9.84 -3.35
C LEU A 162 -9.56 -10.48 -4.74
N ILE A 163 -9.42 -11.80 -4.84
CA ILE A 163 -9.50 -12.54 -6.12
C ILE A 163 -10.88 -12.39 -6.79
N GLN A 164 -11.94 -12.14 -6.03
CA GLN A 164 -13.28 -11.91 -6.57
C GLN A 164 -13.51 -10.48 -7.05
N ILE A 165 -12.71 -9.54 -6.56
CA ILE A 165 -12.80 -8.11 -6.90
C ILE A 165 -11.91 -7.76 -8.09
N LEU A 166 -10.77 -8.43 -8.22
CA LEU A 166 -9.79 -8.29 -9.31
C LEU A 166 -10.21 -9.07 -10.55
#